data_fa0fdec41884b09921d85d3e5a7b06c9
#
_entry.id   fa0fdec41884b09921d85d3e5a7b06c9
#
_cell.length_a   1.000
_cell.length_b   1.000
_cell.length_c   1.000
_cell.angle_alpha   90.00
_cell.angle_beta   90.00
_cell.angle_gamma   90.00
#
_symmetry.space_group_name_H-M   'P 1'
#
loop_
_entity.id
_entity.type
_entity.pdbx_description
1 polymer ?
#
loop_
_entity_poly.entity_id
_entity_poly.type
_entity_poly.pdbx_seq_one_letter_code
_entity_poly.pdbx_strand_id
1 'polypeptide(L)'
;GDFSSLWRLDVMPPLRRLSWWWWWVIIFIPNPDDPQKSKQLMVLWSSKDTPIIRVNDYWWHPKYRMKIDEHGGHIIPGMICSWWYDGDKMYEPMLMRECKMASIDDKHPLWPGEGSGLGAGAVVPFTDEDISIGLDEGERRFWLNLVSDDKSRKEGAPATFEAELTPTWGPPSTLTYRNNIFFANMGYDILRIQGTEAKLLVDGERMNGTAYFQKVSVQAPSFPWFWGMLHFNDGSYLDWFMPHVSMTCFNVDDRPWRIRDIFRNPNVGTGIFHDARRDRTENFKRCELELIEPKKGETPLRDQEGNSLPRFRIRIWNGRTQISVEIRAVSRARWTFDQPTRAGMVSHLTYNEYPLEVERIAILDEQGLRTMKDYEWMVGN
;
A
#
# COMPACT_ATOMS: atom_id res chain seq x y z
N GLY A 1 10.47 -15.56 -8.12
CA GLY A 1 9.58 -14.66 -8.86
C GLY A 1 10.39 -13.79 -9.80
N ASP A 2 9.76 -13.37 -10.86
CA ASP A 2 10.36 -12.45 -11.81
C ASP A 2 10.04 -11.02 -11.39
N PHE A 3 11.07 -10.26 -11.00
CA PHE A 3 10.93 -8.85 -10.60
C PHE A 3 10.78 -7.90 -11.77
N SER A 4 10.97 -8.33 -13.01
CA SER A 4 10.75 -7.49 -14.19
C SER A 4 9.34 -6.88 -14.21
N SER A 5 8.37 -7.58 -13.65
CA SER A 5 6.99 -7.09 -13.51
C SER A 5 6.84 -5.84 -12.63
N LEU A 6 7.81 -5.55 -11.75
CA LEU A 6 7.80 -4.33 -10.94
C LEU A 6 7.87 -3.07 -11.81
N TRP A 7 8.62 -3.17 -12.90
CA TRP A 7 8.96 -2.02 -13.72
C TRP A 7 8.18 -1.96 -15.03
N ARG A 8 7.42 -3.00 -15.36
CA ARG A 8 6.64 -3.05 -16.60
C ARG A 8 5.33 -2.29 -16.46
N LEU A 9 5.05 -1.42 -17.42
CA LEU A 9 3.79 -0.66 -17.54
C LEU A 9 2.95 -1.10 -18.75
N ASP A 10 3.51 -1.95 -19.59
CA ASP A 10 2.94 -2.38 -20.87
C ASP A 10 2.35 -3.80 -20.86
N VAL A 11 2.23 -4.40 -19.67
CA VAL A 11 1.62 -5.74 -19.53
C VAL A 11 0.23 -5.82 -20.15
N MET A 12 -0.49 -4.69 -20.11
CA MET A 12 -1.75 -4.51 -20.82
C MET A 12 -1.66 -3.24 -21.69
N PRO A 13 -2.08 -3.28 -22.98
CA PRO A 13 -2.12 -2.07 -23.79
C PRO A 13 -2.99 -0.99 -23.13
N PRO A 14 -2.46 0.24 -22.89
CA PRO A 14 -3.16 1.24 -22.10
C PRO A 14 -4.49 1.67 -22.71
N LEU A 15 -5.54 1.63 -21.92
CA LEU A 15 -6.85 2.16 -22.27
C LEU A 15 -7.04 3.56 -21.70
N ARG A 16 -7.17 4.55 -22.59
CA ARG A 16 -7.32 5.94 -22.18
C ARG A 16 -8.45 6.12 -21.15
N ARG A 17 -8.16 6.84 -20.06
CA ARG A 17 -9.03 7.12 -18.92
C ARG A 17 -9.34 5.93 -18.03
N LEU A 18 -8.85 4.73 -18.34
CA LEU A 18 -9.04 3.55 -17.52
C LEU A 18 -7.72 3.04 -16.92
N SER A 19 -6.60 3.18 -17.65
CA SER A 19 -5.32 2.67 -17.19
C SER A 19 -4.77 3.50 -16.04
N TRP A 20 -4.38 2.80 -15.03
CA TRP A 20 -3.82 3.36 -13.82
C TRP A 20 -2.67 2.48 -13.35
N TRP A 21 -1.55 3.10 -12.94
CA TRP A 21 -0.37 2.44 -12.40
C TRP A 21 -0.01 3.08 -11.09
N TRP A 22 0.40 2.25 -10.13
CA TRP A 22 0.97 2.75 -8.88
C TRP A 22 1.96 1.79 -8.26
N TRP A 23 2.86 2.35 -7.48
CA TRP A 23 3.74 1.68 -6.55
C TRP A 23 3.40 2.19 -5.16
N TRP A 24 3.11 1.28 -4.28
CA TRP A 24 2.71 1.57 -2.92
C TRP A 24 3.67 0.92 -1.96
N VAL A 25 4.26 1.71 -1.01
CA VAL A 25 5.16 1.25 0.04
C VAL A 25 4.58 1.67 1.37
N ILE A 26 4.50 0.73 2.29
CA ILE A 26 4.23 0.99 3.69
C ILE A 26 5.41 0.44 4.49
N ILE A 27 6.00 1.28 5.34
CA ILE A 27 7.05 0.88 6.26
C ILE A 27 6.50 1.05 7.67
N PHE A 28 6.54 -0.03 8.43
CA PHE A 28 6.13 -0.12 9.81
C PHE A 28 7.36 -0.07 10.70
N ILE A 29 7.37 0.82 11.68
CA ILE A 29 8.43 0.97 12.66
C ILE A 29 7.81 0.71 14.03
N PRO A 30 7.98 -0.51 14.60
CA PRO A 30 7.46 -0.83 15.92
C PRO A 30 8.00 0.12 16.97
N ASN A 31 7.16 0.49 17.94
CA ASN A 31 7.57 1.31 19.06
C ASN A 31 8.17 0.38 20.15
N PRO A 32 9.44 0.55 20.52
CA PRO A 32 10.05 -0.30 21.56
C PRO A 32 9.39 -0.15 22.95
N ASP A 33 8.80 1.01 23.23
CA ASP A 33 8.16 1.29 24.52
C ASP A 33 6.70 0.81 24.57
N ASP A 34 6.06 0.65 23.42
CA ASP A 34 4.70 0.13 23.27
C ASP A 34 4.60 -0.76 22.03
N PRO A 35 4.83 -2.07 22.19
CA PRO A 35 4.90 -3.02 21.08
C PRO A 35 3.65 -3.12 20.20
N GLN A 36 2.52 -2.59 20.64
CA GLN A 36 1.28 -2.57 19.86
C GLN A 36 1.16 -1.32 18.98
N LYS A 37 2.03 -0.34 19.19
CA LYS A 37 2.08 0.88 18.41
C LYS A 37 3.20 0.86 17.39
N SER A 38 3.01 1.58 16.30
CA SER A 38 4.04 1.76 15.28
C SER A 38 4.02 3.17 14.75
N LYS A 39 5.19 3.66 14.34
CA LYS A 39 5.26 4.74 13.36
C LYS A 39 5.12 4.13 11.97
N GLN A 40 4.60 4.89 11.01
CA GLN A 40 4.38 4.38 9.65
C GLN A 40 4.74 5.44 8.61
N LEU A 41 5.53 5.04 7.64
CA LEU A 41 5.74 5.80 6.42
C LEU A 41 4.94 5.14 5.29
N MET A 42 4.08 5.90 4.65
CA MET A 42 3.30 5.48 3.49
C MET A 42 3.71 6.33 2.28
N VAL A 43 4.04 5.70 1.18
CA VAL A 43 4.47 6.39 -0.04
C VAL A 43 3.78 5.79 -1.25
N LEU A 44 3.19 6.66 -2.05
CA LEU A 44 2.48 6.32 -3.26
C LEU A 44 3.04 7.09 -4.45
N TRP A 45 3.62 6.37 -5.39
CA TRP A 45 3.83 6.87 -6.75
C TRP A 45 2.69 6.38 -7.62
N SER A 46 2.07 7.28 -8.35
CA SER A 46 0.95 6.90 -9.20
C SER A 46 0.92 7.67 -10.51
N SER A 47 0.36 7.04 -11.50
CA SER A 47 0.04 7.66 -12.78
C SER A 47 -1.25 7.12 -13.35
N LYS A 48 -1.91 7.94 -14.15
CA LYS A 48 -3.14 7.58 -14.83
C LYS A 48 -3.15 8.10 -16.26
N ASP A 49 -3.58 7.28 -17.20
CA ASP A 49 -3.72 7.69 -18.61
C ASP A 49 -4.99 8.52 -18.82
N THR A 50 -4.97 9.75 -18.36
CA THR A 50 -6.08 10.71 -18.46
C THR A 50 -5.59 12.11 -18.80
N PRO A 51 -6.40 12.94 -19.49
CA PRO A 51 -6.03 14.33 -19.77
C PRO A 51 -6.10 15.25 -18.56
N ILE A 52 -6.88 14.88 -17.56
CA ILE A 52 -7.07 15.64 -16.32
C ILE A 52 -7.47 14.72 -15.18
N ILE A 53 -6.96 14.99 -14.01
CA ILE A 53 -7.34 14.32 -12.76
C ILE A 53 -7.19 15.31 -11.60
N ARG A 54 -8.14 15.28 -10.68
CA ARG A 54 -8.01 15.93 -9.39
C ARG A 54 -7.43 14.95 -8.40
N VAL A 55 -6.37 15.33 -7.71
CA VAL A 55 -5.74 14.57 -6.63
C VAL A 55 -5.84 15.42 -5.37
N ASN A 56 -6.61 14.96 -4.39
CA ASN A 56 -7.02 15.79 -3.26
C ASN A 56 -7.61 17.14 -3.75
N ASP A 57 -7.01 18.25 -3.36
CA ASP A 57 -7.43 19.58 -3.80
C ASP A 57 -6.68 20.12 -5.02
N TYR A 58 -5.82 19.30 -5.61
CA TYR A 58 -4.96 19.68 -6.72
C TYR A 58 -5.45 19.13 -8.05
N TRP A 59 -5.67 20.03 -9.05
CA TRP A 59 -5.98 19.65 -10.41
C TRP A 59 -4.72 19.43 -11.20
N TRP A 60 -4.52 18.19 -11.64
CA TRP A 60 -3.35 17.77 -12.40
C TRP A 60 -3.72 17.53 -13.87
N HIS A 61 -2.93 18.10 -14.76
CA HIS A 61 -3.04 17.95 -16.20
C HIS A 61 -1.79 17.26 -16.73
N PRO A 62 -1.78 15.91 -16.85
CA PRO A 62 -0.65 15.20 -17.41
C PRO A 62 -0.26 15.73 -18.79
N LYS A 63 0.96 16.21 -18.93
CA LYS A 63 1.42 16.90 -20.16
C LYS A 63 1.56 15.97 -21.37
N TYR A 64 1.71 14.66 -21.11
CA TYR A 64 1.89 13.65 -22.14
C TYR A 64 1.36 12.31 -21.63
N ARG A 65 1.17 11.38 -22.55
CA ARG A 65 0.84 9.98 -22.23
C ARG A 65 2.12 9.18 -21.97
N MET A 66 1.98 7.98 -21.42
CA MET A 66 3.08 7.02 -21.34
C MET A 66 3.78 6.88 -22.68
N LYS A 67 5.10 6.90 -22.66
CA LYS A 67 5.98 6.69 -23.82
C LYS A 67 6.94 5.56 -23.49
N ILE A 68 7.27 4.78 -24.50
CA ILE A 68 8.41 3.88 -24.45
C ILE A 68 9.51 4.58 -25.25
N ASP A 69 10.66 4.78 -24.66
CA ASP A 69 11.80 5.38 -25.31
C ASP A 69 12.58 4.36 -26.17
N GLU A 70 13.62 4.83 -26.83
CA GLU A 70 14.46 3.99 -27.71
C GLU A 70 15.24 2.90 -27.00
N HIS A 71 15.35 2.99 -25.68
CA HIS A 71 16.03 2.01 -24.82
C HIS A 71 15.07 1.10 -24.06
N GLY A 72 13.76 1.22 -24.33
CA GLY A 72 12.73 0.40 -23.68
C GLY A 72 12.23 0.93 -22.35
N GLY A 73 12.71 2.09 -21.91
CA GLY A 73 12.25 2.74 -20.67
C GLY A 73 10.82 3.27 -20.81
N HIS A 74 10.01 3.06 -19.80
CA HIS A 74 8.65 3.59 -19.75
C HIS A 74 8.64 4.95 -19.05
N ILE A 75 8.35 6.00 -19.78
CA ILE A 75 8.30 7.37 -19.28
C ILE A 75 6.85 7.84 -19.20
N ILE A 76 6.46 8.30 -18.02
CA ILE A 76 5.08 8.70 -17.75
C ILE A 76 5.03 9.86 -16.74
N PRO A 77 4.09 10.83 -16.91
CA PRO A 77 3.84 11.82 -15.85
C PRO A 77 3.18 11.16 -14.67
N GLY A 78 3.57 11.54 -13.49
CA GLY A 78 3.06 10.94 -12.27
C GLY A 78 2.88 11.94 -11.13
N MET A 79 2.32 11.42 -10.05
CA MET A 79 2.21 12.08 -8.75
C MET A 79 2.85 11.21 -7.69
N ILE A 80 3.59 11.84 -6.79
CA ILE A 80 4.03 11.22 -5.55
C ILE A 80 3.26 11.84 -4.40
N CYS A 81 2.76 10.98 -3.51
CA CYS A 81 2.15 11.38 -2.25
C CYS A 81 2.76 10.56 -1.12
N SER A 82 2.98 11.18 0.02
CA SER A 82 3.44 10.46 1.21
C SER A 82 2.75 10.94 2.47
N TRP A 83 2.69 10.05 3.45
CA TRP A 83 2.11 10.29 4.77
C TRP A 83 3.06 9.73 5.82
N TRP A 84 3.16 10.45 6.91
CA TRP A 84 3.91 10.02 8.07
C TRP A 84 3.01 9.97 9.29
N TYR A 85 2.97 8.84 9.94
CA TYR A 85 2.36 8.66 11.24
C TYR A 85 3.47 8.46 12.28
N ASP A 86 3.59 9.37 13.24
CA ASP A 86 4.68 9.35 14.23
C ASP A 86 4.39 8.49 15.46
N GLY A 87 3.23 7.80 15.48
CA GLY A 87 2.72 7.03 16.60
C GLY A 87 1.61 7.73 17.37
N ASP A 88 1.38 9.00 17.10
CA ASP A 88 0.31 9.82 17.69
C ASP A 88 -0.42 10.66 16.63
N LYS A 89 0.32 11.35 15.79
CA LYS A 89 -0.19 12.29 14.80
C LYS A 89 0.10 11.83 13.37
N MET A 90 -0.91 11.97 12.49
CA MET A 90 -0.76 11.82 11.04
C MET A 90 -0.39 13.15 10.40
N TYR A 91 0.73 13.16 9.68
CA TYR A 91 1.14 14.27 8.81
C TYR A 91 0.65 13.99 7.39
N GLU A 92 -0.38 14.69 6.96
CA GLU A 92 -1.16 14.34 5.77
C GLU A 92 -1.44 15.56 4.87
N PRO A 93 -1.18 15.45 3.58
CA PRO A 93 -0.05 14.69 3.06
C PRO A 93 1.26 15.35 3.49
N MET A 94 2.27 14.55 3.80
CA MET A 94 3.60 15.07 4.10
C MET A 94 4.27 15.61 2.83
N LEU A 95 4.07 14.91 1.73
CA LEU A 95 4.51 15.28 0.39
C LEU A 95 3.39 15.00 -0.61
N MET A 96 3.15 15.95 -1.52
CA MET A 96 2.30 15.77 -2.69
C MET A 96 2.88 16.60 -3.83
N ARG A 97 3.41 15.94 -4.86
CA ARG A 97 4.12 16.61 -5.96
C ARG A 97 3.94 15.88 -7.29
N GLU A 98 3.78 16.67 -8.37
CA GLU A 98 3.93 16.14 -9.73
C GLU A 98 5.37 15.69 -9.97
N CYS A 99 5.51 14.62 -10.75
CA CYS A 99 6.80 14.09 -11.12
C CYS A 99 6.80 13.52 -12.54
N LYS A 100 7.97 13.36 -13.08
CA LYS A 100 8.22 12.53 -14.23
C LYS A 100 8.66 11.17 -13.71
N MET A 101 7.84 10.16 -13.94
CA MET A 101 8.17 8.79 -13.56
C MET A 101 8.90 8.11 -14.72
N ALA A 102 9.97 7.41 -14.40
CA ALA A 102 10.68 6.56 -15.34
C ALA A 102 10.79 5.15 -14.74
N SER A 103 10.27 4.18 -15.47
CA SER A 103 10.46 2.77 -15.18
C SER A 103 11.50 2.23 -16.14
N ILE A 104 12.69 1.99 -15.65
CA ILE A 104 13.89 1.63 -16.42
C ILE A 104 14.58 0.42 -15.80
N ASP A 105 15.37 -0.28 -16.59
CA ASP A 105 16.24 -1.36 -16.13
C ASP A 105 17.72 -0.94 -16.11
N ASP A 106 18.59 -1.84 -15.69
CA ASP A 106 20.04 -1.65 -15.58
C ASP A 106 20.76 -1.40 -16.92
N LYS A 107 20.10 -1.66 -18.04
CA LYS A 107 20.63 -1.41 -19.39
C LYS A 107 20.30 -0.03 -19.92
N HIS A 108 19.44 0.68 -19.22
CA HIS A 108 18.97 1.99 -19.67
C HIS A 108 20.05 3.07 -19.43
N PRO A 109 20.33 3.96 -20.40
CA PRO A 109 21.37 5.00 -20.26
C PRO A 109 21.16 5.97 -19.09
N LEU A 110 19.91 6.13 -18.66
CA LEU A 110 19.57 6.98 -17.52
C LEU A 110 19.71 6.25 -16.18
N TRP A 111 20.07 4.99 -16.19
CA TRP A 111 20.42 4.25 -14.98
C TRP A 111 21.65 4.89 -14.33
N PRO A 112 21.63 5.13 -13.01
CA PRO A 112 22.70 5.89 -12.33
C PRO A 112 24.08 5.22 -12.33
N GLY A 113 24.22 4.04 -12.91
CA GLY A 113 25.49 3.41 -13.21
C GLY A 113 26.02 2.48 -12.14
N GLU A 114 27.01 1.68 -12.54
CA GLU A 114 27.76 0.84 -11.61
C GLU A 114 28.49 1.71 -10.57
N GLY A 115 28.35 1.35 -9.30
CA GLY A 115 29.01 2.05 -8.19
C GLY A 115 28.13 3.01 -7.42
N SER A 116 26.90 3.29 -7.89
CA SER A 116 25.91 4.02 -7.08
C SER A 116 25.32 3.16 -5.93
N GLY A 117 25.57 1.85 -5.93
CA GLY A 117 24.90 0.89 -5.06
C GLY A 117 23.45 0.62 -5.45
N LEU A 118 23.01 1.17 -6.57
CA LEU A 118 21.66 1.07 -7.08
C LEU A 118 21.62 0.03 -8.20
N GLY A 119 21.07 -1.13 -7.94
CA GLY A 119 20.92 -2.21 -8.91
C GLY A 119 19.83 -1.94 -9.96
N ALA A 120 19.37 -2.97 -10.66
CA ALA A 120 18.33 -2.86 -11.69
C ALA A 120 16.99 -2.45 -11.09
N GLY A 121 16.34 -1.42 -11.64
CA GLY A 121 15.03 -1.00 -11.14
C GLY A 121 14.51 0.29 -11.72
N ALA A 122 13.52 0.87 -11.08
CA ALA A 122 12.94 2.15 -11.44
C ALA A 122 13.48 3.26 -10.56
N VAL A 123 13.76 4.39 -11.18
CA VAL A 123 13.96 5.66 -10.47
C VAL A 123 12.68 6.47 -10.62
N VAL A 124 12.01 6.76 -9.54
CA VAL A 124 10.70 7.41 -9.52
C VAL A 124 10.62 8.38 -8.36
N PRO A 125 10.34 9.65 -8.59
CA PRO A 125 10.30 10.39 -9.85
C PRO A 125 11.71 10.67 -10.40
N PHE A 126 11.81 10.75 -11.69
CA PHE A 126 13.08 10.90 -12.41
C PHE A 126 13.68 12.32 -12.38
N THR A 127 12.89 13.29 -12.00
CA THR A 127 13.28 14.70 -12.02
C THR A 127 14.01 15.16 -10.76
N ASP A 128 14.13 14.28 -9.77
CA ASP A 128 14.67 14.62 -8.47
C ASP A 128 15.45 13.42 -7.93
N GLU A 129 16.76 13.55 -7.85
CA GLU A 129 17.66 12.49 -7.38
C GLU A 129 17.35 12.08 -5.93
N ASP A 130 16.69 12.98 -5.19
CA ASP A 130 16.32 12.79 -3.79
C ASP A 130 15.07 11.92 -3.58
N ILE A 131 14.33 11.63 -4.67
CA ILE A 131 13.09 10.83 -4.56
C ILE A 131 13.14 9.67 -5.55
N SER A 132 13.37 8.49 -5.02
CA SER A 132 13.55 7.30 -5.84
C SER A 132 13.15 6.02 -5.12
N ILE A 133 12.84 5.01 -5.89
CA ILE A 133 12.71 3.63 -5.46
C ILE A 133 13.36 2.72 -6.51
N GLY A 134 14.09 1.73 -6.09
CA GLY A 134 14.69 0.78 -7.00
C GLY A 134 15.04 -0.54 -6.34
N LEU A 135 15.51 -1.48 -7.15
CA LEU A 135 15.90 -2.82 -6.75
C LEU A 135 17.36 -3.06 -7.07
N ASP A 136 18.13 -3.45 -6.08
CA ASP A 136 19.46 -4.02 -6.24
C ASP A 136 19.34 -5.54 -6.41
N GLU A 137 19.39 -6.01 -7.64
CA GLU A 137 19.25 -7.44 -7.93
C GLU A 137 20.39 -8.27 -7.31
N GLY A 138 21.60 -7.74 -7.25
CA GLY A 138 22.77 -8.45 -6.73
C GLY A 138 22.61 -8.75 -5.25
N GLU A 139 22.11 -7.82 -4.50
CA GLU A 139 21.92 -7.93 -3.05
C GLU A 139 20.47 -8.27 -2.66
N ARG A 140 19.56 -8.33 -3.63
CA ARG A 140 18.13 -8.59 -3.41
C ARG A 140 17.50 -7.65 -2.41
N ARG A 141 17.81 -6.37 -2.51
CA ARG A 141 17.25 -5.34 -1.66
C ARG A 141 16.66 -4.22 -2.50
N PHE A 142 15.67 -3.55 -1.93
CA PHE A 142 15.13 -2.31 -2.46
C PHE A 142 15.75 -1.15 -1.70
N TRP A 143 15.93 -0.02 -2.38
CA TRP A 143 16.13 1.26 -1.71
C TRP A 143 14.93 2.16 -1.91
N LEU A 144 14.72 3.06 -0.99
CA LEU A 144 13.75 4.13 -1.08
C LEU A 144 14.39 5.39 -0.52
N ASN A 145 14.42 6.45 -1.31
CA ASN A 145 14.84 7.77 -0.87
C ASN A 145 13.67 8.74 -1.03
N LEU A 146 13.43 9.54 -0.04
CA LEU A 146 12.38 10.54 -0.04
C LEU A 146 12.86 11.80 0.70
N VAL A 147 12.91 12.91 -0.03
CA VAL A 147 13.12 14.25 0.56
C VAL A 147 11.82 15.01 0.48
N SER A 148 11.29 15.40 1.62
CA SER A 148 10.10 16.23 1.70
C SER A 148 10.42 17.66 1.27
N ASP A 149 9.65 18.20 0.34
CA ASP A 149 9.78 19.58 -0.09
C ASP A 149 9.46 20.52 1.11
N ASP A 150 10.34 21.49 1.37
CA ASP A 150 10.14 22.46 2.45
C ASP A 150 8.83 23.23 2.35
N LYS A 151 8.31 23.42 1.13
CA LYS A 151 7.03 24.14 0.90
C LYS A 151 5.80 23.33 1.26
N SER A 152 5.88 22.00 1.19
CA SER A 152 4.75 21.10 1.48
C SER A 152 4.87 20.43 2.83
N ARG A 153 6.06 20.48 3.44
CA ARG A 153 6.33 19.81 4.71
C ARG A 153 5.53 20.46 5.85
N LYS A 154 4.78 19.63 6.54
CA LYS A 154 4.07 20.03 7.75
C LYS A 154 5.07 20.23 8.90
N GLU A 155 4.84 21.23 9.74
CA GLU A 155 5.66 21.48 10.92
C GLU A 155 5.74 20.22 11.80
N GLY A 156 6.96 19.82 12.14
CA GLY A 156 7.27 18.63 12.92
C GLY A 156 7.31 17.31 12.11
N ALA A 157 7.01 17.34 10.80
CA ALA A 157 7.22 16.17 9.95
C ALA A 157 8.70 16.03 9.59
N PRO A 158 9.23 14.78 9.48
CA PRO A 158 10.58 14.55 9.02
C PRO A 158 10.83 15.11 7.62
N ALA A 159 12.06 15.53 7.36
CA ALA A 159 12.47 16.06 6.07
C ALA A 159 12.98 14.96 5.14
N THR A 160 13.68 13.97 5.68
CA THR A 160 14.35 12.95 4.88
C THR A 160 14.05 11.55 5.37
N PHE A 161 13.90 10.64 4.40
CA PHE A 161 13.77 9.22 4.62
C PHE A 161 14.69 8.49 3.65
N GLU A 162 15.57 7.67 4.18
CA GLU A 162 16.34 6.71 3.41
C GLU A 162 16.03 5.33 3.94
N ALA A 163 15.62 4.42 3.08
CA ALA A 163 15.28 3.07 3.49
C ALA A 163 16.00 2.02 2.63
N GLU A 164 16.51 1.02 3.31
CA GLU A 164 16.96 -0.24 2.76
C GLU A 164 15.94 -1.31 3.14
N LEU A 165 15.33 -1.92 2.14
CA LEU A 165 14.26 -2.90 2.28
C LEU A 165 14.77 -4.25 1.79
N THR A 166 14.90 -5.21 2.68
CA THR A 166 15.39 -6.56 2.37
C THR A 166 14.25 -7.56 2.46
N PRO A 167 13.66 -7.98 1.33
CA PRO A 167 12.66 -9.03 1.34
C PRO A 167 13.23 -10.33 1.91
N THR A 168 12.47 -10.97 2.78
CA THR A 168 12.80 -12.32 3.26
C THR A 168 12.51 -13.30 2.15
N TRP A 169 13.46 -13.51 1.27
CA TRP A 169 13.36 -14.42 0.15
C TRP A 169 13.40 -15.86 0.62
N GLY A 170 12.41 -16.26 1.29
CA GLY A 170 12.02 -17.63 1.38
C GLY A 170 11.22 -18.02 0.12
N PRO A 171 10.53 -19.13 0.15
CA PRO A 171 9.63 -19.59 -0.88
C PRO A 171 8.54 -18.56 -1.21
N PRO A 172 7.64 -18.83 -2.18
CA PRO A 172 6.69 -17.88 -2.79
C PRO A 172 5.81 -17.05 -1.85
N SER A 173 5.96 -17.25 -0.55
CA SER A 173 5.28 -16.52 0.50
C SER A 173 5.56 -15.02 0.54
N THR A 174 6.78 -14.59 0.21
CA THR A 174 7.17 -13.18 0.26
C THR A 174 6.73 -12.40 -0.98
N LEU A 175 6.63 -13.09 -2.12
CA LEU A 175 6.26 -12.50 -3.40
C LEU A 175 4.98 -13.13 -3.92
N THR A 176 3.95 -12.31 -4.15
CA THR A 176 2.75 -12.74 -4.85
C THR A 176 2.55 -11.93 -6.12
N TYR A 177 2.31 -12.65 -7.21
CA TYR A 177 2.03 -12.06 -8.51
C TYR A 177 0.68 -12.54 -9.03
N ARG A 178 -0.14 -11.61 -9.51
CA ARG A 178 -1.42 -11.92 -10.15
C ARG A 178 -1.58 -11.07 -11.41
N ASN A 179 -1.87 -11.73 -12.50
CA ASN A 179 -2.27 -11.11 -13.74
C ASN A 179 -3.60 -11.71 -14.18
N ASN A 180 -4.60 -10.88 -14.39
CA ASN A 180 -5.90 -11.28 -14.93
C ASN A 180 -6.33 -10.27 -15.98
N ILE A 181 -6.31 -10.69 -17.23
CA ILE A 181 -6.82 -9.91 -18.35
C ILE A 181 -8.22 -10.45 -18.68
N PHE A 182 -9.21 -9.57 -18.61
CA PHE A 182 -10.59 -9.86 -18.93
C PHE A 182 -10.91 -9.45 -20.36
N PHE A 183 -12.18 -9.42 -20.68
CA PHE A 183 -12.70 -8.95 -21.96
C PHE A 183 -12.29 -7.50 -22.25
N ALA A 184 -11.97 -7.21 -23.53
CA ALA A 184 -11.61 -5.87 -24.03
C ALA A 184 -10.38 -5.21 -23.34
N ASN A 185 -9.36 -5.99 -23.04
CA ASN A 185 -8.14 -5.57 -22.37
C ASN A 185 -8.37 -4.94 -20.98
N MET A 186 -9.52 -5.16 -20.38
CA MET A 186 -9.74 -4.81 -18.97
C MET A 186 -9.12 -5.87 -18.09
N GLY A 187 -8.53 -5.44 -17.00
CA GLY A 187 -7.91 -6.35 -16.06
C GLY A 187 -6.96 -5.66 -15.10
N TYR A 188 -6.13 -6.46 -14.46
CA TYR A 188 -5.13 -5.98 -13.53
C TYR A 188 -3.88 -6.85 -13.54
N ASP A 189 -2.79 -6.23 -13.16
CA ASP A 189 -1.49 -6.83 -12.92
C ASP A 189 -1.00 -6.33 -11.55
N ILE A 190 -0.83 -7.24 -10.61
CA ILE A 190 -0.48 -6.91 -9.23
C ILE A 190 0.70 -7.76 -8.80
N LEU A 191 1.78 -7.10 -8.40
CA LEU A 191 2.90 -7.71 -7.70
C LEU A 191 2.93 -7.18 -6.26
N ARG A 192 3.03 -8.07 -5.30
CA ARG A 192 3.13 -7.75 -3.87
C ARG A 192 4.35 -8.41 -3.27
N ILE A 193 5.08 -7.66 -2.47
CA ILE A 193 6.19 -8.14 -1.67
C ILE A 193 5.84 -7.90 -0.21
N GLN A 194 5.71 -9.00 0.52
CA GLN A 194 5.37 -9.01 1.94
C GLN A 194 6.57 -9.52 2.74
N GLY A 195 6.54 -9.37 4.05
CA GLY A 195 7.57 -9.91 4.92
C GLY A 195 8.96 -9.34 4.62
N THR A 196 9.07 -8.04 4.46
CA THR A 196 10.31 -7.34 4.14
C THR A 196 10.87 -6.70 5.40
N GLU A 197 12.16 -6.92 5.69
CA GLU A 197 12.87 -6.14 6.71
C GLU A 197 13.15 -4.75 6.20
N ALA A 198 13.05 -3.74 7.06
CA ALA A 198 13.34 -2.36 6.75
C ALA A 198 14.36 -1.75 7.72
N LYS A 199 15.40 -1.15 7.16
CA LYS A 199 16.34 -0.28 7.89
C LYS A 199 16.18 1.12 7.35
N LEU A 200 15.96 2.07 8.23
CA LEU A 200 15.65 3.45 7.86
C LEU A 200 16.62 4.42 8.51
N LEU A 201 16.83 5.52 7.80
CA LEU A 201 17.32 6.78 8.38
C LEU A 201 16.18 7.79 8.22
N VAL A 202 15.67 8.29 9.32
CA VAL A 202 14.65 9.35 9.36
C VAL A 202 15.29 10.59 9.95
N ASP A 203 15.52 11.62 9.14
CA ASP A 203 16.34 12.79 9.52
C ASP A 203 17.70 12.41 10.14
N GLY A 204 18.31 11.32 9.63
CA GLY A 204 19.59 10.79 10.14
C GLY A 204 19.47 9.87 11.36
N GLU A 205 18.32 9.75 11.98
CA GLU A 205 18.07 8.79 13.06
C GLU A 205 17.81 7.38 12.52
N ARG A 206 18.52 6.39 13.06
CA ARG A 206 18.37 4.99 12.64
C ARG A 206 17.17 4.34 13.28
N MET A 207 16.34 3.72 12.45
CA MET A 207 15.18 2.95 12.87
C MET A 207 15.13 1.61 12.13
N ASN A 208 14.55 0.60 12.77
CA ASN A 208 14.33 -0.71 12.18
C ASN A 208 12.84 -1.01 12.17
N GLY A 209 12.42 -1.74 11.16
CA GLY A 209 11.03 -2.10 11.01
C GLY A 209 10.81 -3.17 9.94
N THR A 210 9.61 -3.20 9.43
CA THR A 210 9.20 -4.07 8.33
C THR A 210 8.53 -3.26 7.24
N ALA A 211 8.47 -3.80 6.04
CA ALA A 211 7.85 -3.10 4.92
C ALA A 211 6.92 -4.01 4.12
N TYR A 212 5.96 -3.38 3.51
CA TYR A 212 5.14 -3.91 2.44
C TYR A 212 5.36 -3.09 1.18
N PHE A 213 5.44 -3.77 0.04
CA PHE A 213 5.53 -3.12 -1.25
C PHE A 213 4.59 -3.78 -2.25
N GLN A 214 3.90 -2.96 -3.04
CA GLN A 214 3.16 -3.46 -4.19
C GLN A 214 3.31 -2.57 -5.41
N LYS A 215 3.32 -3.19 -6.58
CA LYS A 215 3.11 -2.54 -7.88
C LYS A 215 1.80 -3.02 -8.46
N VAL A 216 1.03 -2.09 -8.95
CA VAL A 216 -0.26 -2.38 -9.58
C VAL A 216 -0.38 -1.69 -10.93
N SER A 217 -0.87 -2.42 -11.91
CA SER A 217 -1.44 -1.88 -13.15
C SER A 217 -2.90 -2.33 -13.22
N VAL A 218 -3.82 -1.40 -13.39
CA VAL A 218 -5.23 -1.71 -13.50
C VAL A 218 -5.88 -0.98 -14.67
N GLN A 219 -6.74 -1.66 -15.40
CA GLN A 219 -7.55 -1.16 -16.50
C GLN A 219 -8.97 -1.67 -16.34
N ALA A 220 -9.66 -1.21 -15.32
CA ALA A 220 -11.02 -1.63 -15.02
C ALA A 220 -11.76 -0.54 -14.26
N PRO A 221 -13.10 -0.54 -14.31
CA PRO A 221 -13.88 0.17 -13.30
C PRO A 221 -13.47 -0.31 -11.91
N SER A 222 -13.19 0.62 -11.02
CA SER A 222 -12.77 0.29 -9.66
C SER A 222 -14.00 0.04 -8.79
N PHE A 223 -14.05 -1.15 -8.17
CA PHE A 223 -14.99 -1.41 -7.09
C PHE A 223 -14.31 -1.06 -5.77
N PRO A 224 -15.06 -0.59 -4.76
CA PRO A 224 -14.55 -0.41 -3.41
C PRO A 224 -14.01 -1.73 -2.84
N TRP A 225 -13.01 -1.63 -1.97
CA TRP A 225 -12.45 -2.80 -1.30
C TRP A 225 -12.03 -2.45 0.12
N PHE A 226 -12.00 -3.47 0.95
CA PHE A 226 -11.27 -3.47 2.20
C PHE A 226 -10.02 -4.30 2.01
N TRP A 227 -8.91 -3.72 2.33
CA TRP A 227 -7.63 -4.37 2.33
C TRP A 227 -6.90 -4.00 3.60
N GLY A 228 -6.07 -4.86 4.07
CA GLY A 228 -5.19 -4.56 5.18
C GLY A 228 -4.23 -5.71 5.44
N MET A 229 -3.31 -5.46 6.34
CA MET A 229 -2.28 -6.43 6.72
C MET A 229 -1.81 -6.25 8.14
N LEU A 230 -1.22 -7.31 8.67
CA LEU A 230 -0.45 -7.29 9.90
C LEU A 230 0.91 -7.93 9.66
N HIS A 231 1.94 -7.34 10.23
CA HIS A 231 3.26 -7.92 10.37
C HIS A 231 3.54 -8.26 11.82
N PHE A 232 4.23 -9.35 12.03
CA PHE A 232 4.56 -9.89 13.35
C PHE A 232 6.06 -9.90 13.58
N ASN A 233 6.50 -9.79 14.82
CA ASN A 233 7.92 -9.77 15.19
C ASN A 233 8.73 -11.00 14.73
N ASP A 234 8.06 -12.12 14.49
CA ASP A 234 8.71 -13.36 14.06
C ASP A 234 8.84 -13.51 12.54
N GLY A 235 8.47 -12.47 11.77
CA GLY A 235 8.48 -12.49 10.31
C GLY A 235 7.19 -13.05 9.68
N SER A 236 6.23 -13.48 10.49
CA SER A 236 4.90 -13.87 10.00
C SER A 236 4.14 -12.64 9.51
N TYR A 237 3.21 -12.84 8.59
CA TYR A 237 2.29 -11.78 8.17
C TYR A 237 0.89 -12.34 7.87
N LEU A 238 -0.11 -11.48 8.01
CA LEU A 238 -1.50 -11.70 7.65
C LEU A 238 -1.95 -10.60 6.69
N ASP A 239 -2.58 -10.98 5.58
CA ASP A 239 -3.14 -10.06 4.57
C ASP A 239 -4.59 -10.46 4.31
N TRP A 240 -5.45 -9.49 4.09
CA TRP A 240 -6.84 -9.70 3.66
C TRP A 240 -7.22 -8.72 2.58
N PHE A 241 -8.07 -9.19 1.67
CA PHE A 241 -8.60 -8.39 0.58
C PHE A 241 -10.07 -8.74 0.30
N MET A 242 -10.93 -7.76 0.40
CA MET A 242 -12.38 -7.92 0.26
C MET A 242 -12.96 -6.85 -0.66
N PRO A 243 -13.00 -7.10 -1.98
CA PRO A 243 -13.75 -6.26 -2.88
C PRO A 243 -15.24 -6.38 -2.57
N HIS A 244 -15.95 -5.28 -2.64
CA HIS A 244 -17.38 -5.27 -2.35
C HIS A 244 -18.15 -4.34 -3.28
N VAL A 245 -19.46 -4.55 -3.39
CA VAL A 245 -20.35 -3.61 -4.04
C VAL A 245 -20.95 -2.70 -2.97
N SER A 246 -20.85 -1.39 -3.20
CA SER A 246 -21.36 -0.39 -2.28
C SER A 246 -22.19 0.65 -3.02
N MET A 247 -23.14 1.27 -2.33
CA MET A 247 -23.88 2.42 -2.86
C MET A 247 -22.97 3.63 -3.12
N THR A 248 -21.79 3.67 -2.53
CA THR A 248 -20.77 4.69 -2.82
C THR A 248 -20.27 4.63 -4.27
N CYS A 249 -20.45 3.52 -4.97
CA CYS A 249 -20.22 3.44 -6.41
C CYS A 249 -21.08 4.43 -7.21
N PHE A 250 -22.18 4.90 -6.66
CA PHE A 250 -23.15 5.78 -7.33
C PHE A 250 -23.19 7.18 -6.73
N ASN A 251 -22.70 7.37 -5.52
CA ASN A 251 -22.69 8.63 -4.80
C ASN A 251 -21.28 8.93 -4.31
N VAL A 252 -20.78 10.12 -4.61
CA VAL A 252 -19.52 10.62 -4.05
C VAL A 252 -19.70 10.83 -2.54
N ASP A 253 -19.06 10.01 -1.74
CA ASP A 253 -19.05 10.11 -0.29
C ASP A 253 -17.67 9.80 0.26
N ASP A 254 -16.96 10.85 0.63
CA ASP A 254 -15.58 10.79 1.14
C ASP A 254 -15.49 10.43 2.62
N ARG A 255 -16.64 10.25 3.27
CA ARG A 255 -16.61 9.91 4.68
C ARG A 255 -16.00 8.52 4.88
N PRO A 256 -15.04 8.43 5.77
CA PRO A 256 -14.46 7.15 6.11
C PRO A 256 -15.57 6.29 6.72
N TRP A 257 -15.83 5.16 6.16
CA TRP A 257 -16.67 4.10 6.66
C TRP A 257 -18.14 4.44 7.02
N ARG A 258 -19.06 3.74 6.37
CA ARG A 258 -20.46 3.66 6.76
C ARG A 258 -20.96 2.22 6.67
N ILE A 259 -21.54 1.70 7.73
CA ILE A 259 -22.17 0.37 7.76
C ILE A 259 -23.27 0.24 6.69
N ARG A 260 -24.02 1.31 6.48
CA ARG A 260 -25.16 1.31 5.55
C ARG A 260 -24.79 1.10 4.10
N ASP A 261 -23.55 1.37 3.74
CA ASP A 261 -23.09 1.40 2.36
C ASP A 261 -22.47 0.07 1.91
N ILE A 262 -22.45 -0.93 2.80
CA ILE A 262 -21.82 -2.21 2.51
C ILE A 262 -22.85 -3.27 2.23
N PHE A 263 -22.92 -3.66 0.97
CA PHE A 263 -23.47 -4.96 0.64
C PHE A 263 -22.43 -6.00 0.96
N ARG A 264 -22.57 -6.66 2.09
CA ARG A 264 -21.71 -7.75 2.47
C ARG A 264 -21.88 -8.86 1.45
N ASN A 265 -20.88 -9.07 0.62
CA ASN A 265 -20.75 -10.30 -0.15
C ASN A 265 -19.66 -11.14 0.48
N PRO A 266 -19.97 -12.01 1.44
CA PRO A 266 -18.99 -12.81 2.18
C PRO A 266 -18.23 -13.80 1.29
N ASN A 267 -18.66 -13.97 0.04
CA ASN A 267 -18.11 -15.00 -0.85
C ASN A 267 -16.90 -14.52 -1.65
N VAL A 268 -16.46 -13.27 -1.53
CA VAL A 268 -15.40 -12.70 -2.38
C VAL A 268 -14.14 -12.33 -1.56
N GLY A 269 -14.19 -12.39 -0.25
CA GLY A 269 -13.05 -12.11 0.61
C GLY A 269 -11.98 -13.19 0.54
N THR A 270 -10.72 -12.76 0.39
CA THR A 270 -9.53 -13.64 0.42
C THR A 270 -8.58 -13.20 1.50
N GLY A 271 -7.73 -14.10 1.97
CA GLY A 271 -6.66 -13.80 2.89
C GLY A 271 -5.43 -14.68 2.63
N ILE A 272 -4.30 -14.21 3.14
CA ILE A 272 -3.04 -14.94 3.14
C ILE A 272 -2.47 -14.86 4.54
N PHE A 273 -2.07 -15.98 5.10
CA PHE A 273 -1.29 -16.03 6.33
C PHE A 273 0.00 -16.79 6.09
N HIS A 274 1.11 -16.13 6.32
CA HIS A 274 2.43 -16.75 6.36
C HIS A 274 2.86 -16.94 7.81
N ASP A 275 3.08 -18.16 8.19
CA ASP A 275 3.64 -18.56 9.47
C ASP A 275 5.15 -18.77 9.32
N ALA A 276 5.94 -17.79 9.69
CA ALA A 276 7.39 -17.84 9.55
C ALA A 276 8.04 -18.93 10.43
N ARG A 277 7.43 -19.27 11.56
CA ARG A 277 7.93 -20.35 12.45
C ARG A 277 7.92 -21.72 11.79
N ARG A 278 7.07 -21.88 10.77
CA ARG A 278 6.89 -23.15 10.04
C ARG A 278 7.26 -23.04 8.58
N ASP A 279 7.63 -21.84 8.13
CA ASP A 279 7.82 -21.52 6.72
C ASP A 279 6.62 -22.00 5.87
N ARG A 280 5.41 -21.68 6.34
CA ARG A 280 4.17 -22.15 5.73
C ARG A 280 3.25 -20.99 5.39
N THR A 281 2.83 -20.93 4.13
CA THR A 281 1.85 -19.95 3.65
C THR A 281 0.51 -20.61 3.37
N GLU A 282 -0.54 -20.07 3.95
CA GLU A 282 -1.92 -20.50 3.72
C GLU A 282 -2.71 -19.43 2.99
N ASN A 283 -3.46 -19.88 1.97
CA ASN A 283 -4.39 -19.03 1.24
C ASN A 283 -5.83 -19.34 1.69
N PHE A 284 -6.57 -18.30 2.00
CA PHE A 284 -7.94 -18.38 2.46
C PHE A 284 -8.90 -17.83 1.39
N LYS A 285 -9.97 -18.56 1.14
CA LYS A 285 -11.06 -18.16 0.23
C LYS A 285 -12.27 -17.61 0.98
N ARG A 286 -12.17 -17.54 2.31
CA ARG A 286 -13.24 -17.02 3.18
C ARG A 286 -12.64 -16.01 4.10
N CYS A 287 -13.12 -14.79 3.98
CA CYS A 287 -12.74 -13.66 4.81
C CYS A 287 -14.00 -12.83 5.08
N GLU A 288 -14.24 -12.50 6.32
CA GLU A 288 -15.32 -11.64 6.76
C GLU A 288 -14.76 -10.45 7.52
N LEU A 289 -15.36 -9.29 7.29
CA LEU A 289 -15.10 -8.08 8.05
C LEU A 289 -16.40 -7.64 8.73
N GLU A 290 -16.30 -7.38 10.02
CA GLU A 290 -17.36 -6.86 10.84
C GLU A 290 -16.90 -5.56 11.48
N LEU A 291 -17.73 -4.51 11.40
CA LEU A 291 -17.51 -3.28 12.15
C LEU A 291 -17.93 -3.49 13.60
N ILE A 292 -17.04 -3.15 14.54
CA ILE A 292 -17.32 -3.21 15.97
C ILE A 292 -17.86 -1.85 16.40
N GLU A 293 -19.12 -1.83 16.81
CA GLU A 293 -19.74 -0.61 17.33
C GLU A 293 -19.13 -0.22 18.70
N PRO A 294 -18.92 1.08 18.94
CA PRO A 294 -18.51 1.55 20.25
C PRO A 294 -19.48 1.09 21.35
N LYS A 295 -18.96 0.69 22.47
CA LYS A 295 -19.79 0.36 23.64
C LYS A 295 -20.52 1.61 24.13
N LYS A 296 -21.66 1.43 24.79
CA LYS A 296 -22.41 2.54 25.39
C LYS A 296 -21.52 3.30 26.37
N GLY A 297 -21.28 4.58 26.11
CA GLY A 297 -20.43 5.45 26.91
C GLY A 297 -18.95 5.46 26.49
N GLU A 298 -18.56 4.66 25.51
CA GLU A 298 -17.23 4.73 24.92
C GLU A 298 -17.17 5.86 23.89
N THR A 299 -16.14 6.72 24.01
CA THR A 299 -15.87 7.77 23.03
C THR A 299 -14.94 7.19 21.98
N PRO A 300 -15.32 7.11 20.69
CA PRO A 300 -14.45 6.62 19.64
C PRO A 300 -13.27 7.57 19.42
N LEU A 301 -12.12 7.02 19.04
CA LEU A 301 -11.01 7.82 18.55
C LEU A 301 -11.45 8.61 17.31
N ARG A 302 -10.82 9.74 17.09
CA ARG A 302 -11.11 10.60 15.94
C ARG A 302 -9.84 10.90 15.16
N ASP A 303 -10.00 11.01 13.85
CA ASP A 303 -8.93 11.51 12.98
C ASP A 303 -8.75 13.04 13.13
N GLN A 304 -7.79 13.58 12.41
CA GLN A 304 -7.48 15.02 12.42
C GLN A 304 -8.61 15.88 11.83
N GLU A 305 -9.56 15.30 11.11
CA GLU A 305 -10.76 15.99 10.60
C GLU A 305 -11.97 15.84 11.53
N GLY A 306 -11.82 15.15 12.66
CA GLY A 306 -12.88 14.90 13.63
C GLY A 306 -13.80 13.73 13.32
N ASN A 307 -13.53 12.94 12.28
CA ASN A 307 -14.30 11.75 11.98
C ASN A 307 -13.95 10.61 12.94
N SER A 308 -14.95 9.83 13.34
CA SER A 308 -14.74 8.66 14.17
C SER A 308 -13.95 7.59 13.43
N LEU A 309 -12.91 7.09 14.07
CA LEU A 309 -12.07 6.01 13.54
C LEU A 309 -12.73 4.65 13.79
N PRO A 310 -12.67 3.75 12.80
CA PRO A 310 -13.35 2.46 12.89
C PRO A 310 -12.60 1.44 13.75
N ARG A 311 -13.35 0.46 14.24
CA ARG A 311 -12.84 -0.80 14.81
C ARG A 311 -13.39 -1.95 14.01
N PHE A 312 -12.58 -2.94 13.71
CA PHE A 312 -12.96 -4.06 12.86
C PHE A 312 -12.67 -5.38 13.53
N ARG A 313 -13.51 -6.37 13.23
CA ARG A 313 -13.20 -7.77 13.41
C ARG A 313 -13.03 -8.43 12.06
N ILE A 314 -11.86 -8.98 11.81
CA ILE A 314 -11.55 -9.77 10.63
C ILE A 314 -11.58 -11.23 11.01
N ARG A 315 -12.30 -12.05 10.25
CA ARG A 315 -12.30 -13.50 10.39
C ARG A 315 -11.90 -14.15 9.09
N ILE A 316 -10.89 -14.98 9.14
CA ILE A 316 -10.34 -15.68 7.98
C ILE A 316 -10.25 -17.15 8.34
N TRP A 317 -10.76 -18.00 7.48
CA TRP A 317 -10.72 -19.44 7.78
C TRP A 317 -10.68 -20.32 6.54
N ASN A 318 -10.13 -21.48 6.73
CA ASN A 318 -10.21 -22.65 5.88
C ASN A 318 -10.56 -23.88 6.74
N GLY A 319 -10.53 -25.07 6.17
CA GLY A 319 -10.84 -26.31 6.94
C GLY A 319 -9.82 -26.68 8.02
N ARG A 320 -8.69 -25.96 8.14
CA ARG A 320 -7.58 -26.30 9.05
C ARG A 320 -7.23 -25.17 10.01
N THR A 321 -7.27 -23.94 9.52
CA THR A 321 -6.85 -22.75 10.26
C THR A 321 -7.99 -21.76 10.35
N GLN A 322 -8.17 -21.18 11.53
CA GLN A 322 -9.12 -20.09 11.79
C GLN A 322 -8.35 -18.92 12.43
N ILE A 323 -8.50 -17.75 11.86
CA ILE A 323 -7.87 -16.52 12.36
C ILE A 323 -8.98 -15.51 12.63
N SER A 324 -8.97 -14.95 13.82
CA SER A 324 -9.85 -13.84 14.21
C SER A 324 -9.00 -12.71 14.77
N VAL A 325 -9.13 -11.53 14.23
CA VAL A 325 -8.39 -10.34 14.65
C VAL A 325 -9.38 -9.22 14.95
N GLU A 326 -9.23 -8.56 16.08
CA GLU A 326 -9.89 -7.29 16.39
C GLU A 326 -8.83 -6.19 16.34
N ILE A 327 -9.09 -5.20 15.51
CA ILE A 327 -8.19 -4.11 15.22
C ILE A 327 -8.92 -2.77 15.38
N ARG A 328 -8.18 -1.76 15.79
CA ARG A 328 -8.65 -0.40 15.94
C ARG A 328 -7.81 0.53 15.08
N ALA A 329 -8.45 1.32 14.24
CA ALA A 329 -7.79 2.43 13.58
C ALA A 329 -7.41 3.50 14.60
N VAL A 330 -6.17 3.97 14.56
CA VAL A 330 -5.66 4.99 15.49
C VAL A 330 -5.41 6.33 14.80
N SER A 331 -5.30 6.32 13.48
CA SER A 331 -5.22 7.49 12.65
C SER A 331 -5.69 7.17 11.23
N ARG A 332 -5.69 8.16 10.34
CA ARG A 332 -6.10 8.00 8.95
C ARG A 332 -5.23 8.85 8.03
N ALA A 333 -4.68 8.22 7.00
CA ALA A 333 -4.19 8.89 5.80
C ALA A 333 -5.29 8.88 4.73
N ARG A 334 -5.50 10.00 4.07
CA ARG A 334 -6.55 10.15 3.07
C ARG A 334 -5.99 10.59 1.73
N TRP A 335 -6.52 9.99 0.67
CA TRP A 335 -6.18 10.37 -0.67
C TRP A 335 -7.38 10.20 -1.60
N THR A 336 -7.69 11.23 -2.37
CA THR A 336 -8.84 11.23 -3.28
C THR A 336 -8.42 11.44 -4.72
N PHE A 337 -9.11 10.74 -5.62
CA PHE A 337 -9.03 10.96 -7.05
C PHE A 337 -10.39 11.24 -7.63
N ASP A 338 -10.46 12.28 -8.44
CA ASP A 338 -11.59 12.55 -9.32
C ASP A 338 -11.11 12.66 -10.76
N GLN A 339 -11.71 11.92 -11.66
CA GLN A 339 -11.41 12.05 -13.06
C GLN A 339 -12.65 11.95 -13.92
N PRO A 340 -12.72 12.70 -15.02
CA PRO A 340 -13.69 12.46 -16.08
C PRO A 340 -13.45 11.09 -16.70
N THR A 341 -14.50 10.30 -16.80
CA THR A 341 -14.49 9.03 -17.53
C THR A 341 -15.16 9.19 -18.90
N ARG A 342 -15.30 8.08 -19.62
CA ARG A 342 -16.11 8.05 -20.84
C ARG A 342 -17.58 8.27 -20.48
N ALA A 343 -18.35 8.82 -21.43
CA ALA A 343 -19.77 9.11 -21.32
C ALA A 343 -20.16 10.16 -20.25
N GLY A 344 -19.25 11.08 -19.92
CA GLY A 344 -19.54 12.19 -19.00
C GLY A 344 -19.65 11.80 -17.52
N MET A 345 -19.37 10.55 -17.16
CA MET A 345 -19.29 10.13 -15.78
C MET A 345 -17.98 10.59 -15.14
N VAL A 346 -17.98 10.76 -13.84
CA VAL A 346 -16.80 11.01 -13.03
C VAL A 346 -16.48 9.74 -12.26
N SER A 347 -15.24 9.27 -12.38
CA SER A 347 -14.72 8.26 -11.47
C SER A 347 -14.20 8.96 -10.24
N HIS A 348 -14.79 8.64 -9.10
CA HIS A 348 -14.34 9.12 -7.80
C HIS A 348 -13.81 7.94 -7.00
N LEU A 349 -12.63 8.10 -6.42
CA LEU A 349 -12.02 7.13 -5.54
C LEU A 349 -11.40 7.84 -4.35
N THR A 350 -11.79 7.41 -3.15
CA THR A 350 -11.16 7.83 -1.90
C THR A 350 -10.47 6.63 -1.29
N TYR A 351 -9.16 6.78 -1.06
CA TYR A 351 -8.38 5.89 -0.21
C TYR A 351 -8.41 6.40 1.22
N ASN A 352 -8.65 5.48 2.13
CA ASN A 352 -8.50 5.70 3.56
C ASN A 352 -7.57 4.60 4.07
N GLU A 353 -6.37 4.97 4.42
CA GLU A 353 -5.38 4.07 5.01
C GLU A 353 -5.30 4.32 6.51
N TYR A 354 -5.35 3.26 7.29
CA TYR A 354 -5.46 3.34 8.74
C TYR A 354 -4.26 2.68 9.40
N PRO A 355 -3.37 3.43 10.07
CA PRO A 355 -2.53 2.82 11.09
C PRO A 355 -3.39 2.09 12.11
N LEU A 356 -3.06 0.83 12.36
CA LEU A 356 -3.87 -0.08 13.17
C LEU A 356 -3.16 -0.47 14.46
N GLU A 357 -3.92 -0.58 15.54
CA GLU A 357 -3.56 -1.30 16.75
C GLU A 357 -4.34 -2.61 16.83
N VAL A 358 -3.64 -3.70 17.14
CA VAL A 358 -4.27 -5.00 17.37
C VAL A 358 -4.77 -5.07 18.81
N GLU A 359 -6.08 -5.14 18.99
CA GLU A 359 -6.69 -5.28 20.32
C GLU A 359 -6.79 -6.75 20.75
N ARG A 360 -6.98 -7.64 19.77
CA ARG A 360 -7.08 -9.08 20.01
C ARG A 360 -6.73 -9.86 18.76
N ILE A 361 -6.04 -10.98 18.94
CA ILE A 361 -5.85 -11.98 17.89
C ILE A 361 -6.02 -13.38 18.46
N ALA A 362 -6.57 -14.27 17.66
CA ALA A 362 -6.66 -15.69 17.91
C ALA A 362 -6.39 -16.42 16.59
N ILE A 363 -5.35 -17.23 16.57
CA ILE A 363 -4.98 -18.11 15.46
C ILE A 363 -5.12 -19.53 15.98
N LEU A 364 -6.13 -20.24 15.50
CA LEU A 364 -6.39 -21.64 15.86
C LEU A 364 -6.05 -22.52 14.67
N ASP A 365 -5.15 -23.44 14.87
CA ASP A 365 -4.74 -24.44 13.90
C ASP A 365 -4.52 -25.82 14.57
N GLU A 366 -3.95 -26.78 13.85
CA GLU A 366 -3.67 -28.13 14.32
C GLU A 366 -2.72 -28.22 15.53
N GLN A 367 -1.96 -27.14 15.81
CA GLN A 367 -1.04 -27.07 16.94
C GLN A 367 -1.63 -26.36 18.17
N GLY A 368 -2.81 -25.82 18.05
CA GLY A 368 -3.51 -25.16 19.12
C GLY A 368 -3.78 -23.68 18.87
N LEU A 369 -4.04 -22.96 19.94
CA LEU A 369 -4.42 -21.55 19.92
C LEU A 369 -3.19 -20.66 20.19
N ARG A 370 -2.94 -19.73 19.27
CA ARG A 370 -2.00 -18.61 19.46
C ARG A 370 -2.78 -17.30 19.65
N THR A 371 -2.25 -16.45 20.49
CA THR A 371 -2.87 -15.17 20.88
C THR A 371 -1.81 -14.05 20.86
N MET A 372 -2.17 -12.85 21.27
CA MET A 372 -1.24 -11.72 21.43
C MET A 372 -0.02 -12.05 22.30
N LYS A 373 -0.16 -12.97 23.24
CA LYS A 373 0.93 -13.36 24.16
C LYS A 373 2.05 -14.15 23.49
N ASP A 374 1.80 -14.65 22.28
CA ASP A 374 2.75 -15.45 21.52
C ASP A 374 3.65 -14.58 20.61
N TYR A 375 3.44 -13.27 20.60
CA TYR A 375 4.15 -12.30 19.79
C TYR A 375 4.62 -11.11 20.65
N GLU A 376 5.83 -10.64 20.39
CA GLU A 376 6.39 -9.47 21.05
C GLU A 376 5.71 -8.19 20.56
N TRP A 377 5.48 -8.09 19.24
CA TRP A 377 4.74 -7.00 18.64
C TRP A 377 3.98 -7.45 17.37
N MET A 378 2.95 -6.70 17.06
CA MET A 378 2.19 -6.78 15.82
C MET A 378 1.87 -5.36 15.37
N VAL A 379 2.10 -5.08 14.10
CA VAL A 379 1.82 -3.78 13.48
C VAL A 379 1.03 -3.95 12.21
N GLY A 380 0.22 -2.97 11.84
CA GLY A 380 -0.63 -3.11 10.66
C GLY A 380 -1.18 -1.81 10.09
N ASN A 381 -1.74 -1.98 8.90
CA ASN A 381 -2.44 -0.95 8.15
C ASN A 381 -3.65 -1.56 7.41
#